data_908f99435b40620e0641bce760f44581
#
_entry.id   908f99435b40620e0641bce760f44581
#
_cell.length_a   1.000
_cell.length_b   1.000
_cell.length_c   1.000
_cell.angle_alpha   90.00
_cell.angle_beta   90.00
_cell.angle_gamma   90.00
#
_symmetry.space_group_name_H-M   'P 1'
#
loop_
_entity.id
_entity.type
_entity.pdbx_description
1 polymer ?
#
loop_
_entity_poly.entity_id
_entity_poly.type
_entity_poly.pdbx_seq_one_letter_code
_entity_poly.pdbx_strand_id
1 'polypeptide(L)'
;MSASISFDSSVYATNSMCSEPPSLTTGKSVRIKKPKKTVIKSTLPETESSPESNVTPILNEVESNILSHLGTYTEEPFQLIETYFRGQHLERLVRHQIESYNHFINYQIQRTIQMFNPVIVHSENDYVTEHDKYMLEVEISFTNFKIYPPQIHENNGATKVMLPEECKLRNFTYASTMAVDVNIKYTIRNTESMDTPRIVQRVLPKINIGKMPIMLKSSICVLNQNRHIHPSLTGECSMDCGGYFIVKGSEKTVLGQERAAENRVYVFDGKNTTKWTWYAEIKSVPDYKCISPKQIEMMIASKNNGFGFGLYIQIPRIKQPIELFVLFRALGIMTDKEICEYIVLDVDDDKQVEISNCLQASIIDANKYMTEESAIQHITSYAAYTPINMDRETGAQKKREFTLEVLQNDLYPHCRTKSQKLHMLGHMAKKLLQTSLGWLPATDRDSYLNKRIELTGTLLNNLFRNYFNKLVKEMQKQVVREINGGSWRSSEDYENIINMTNIYKIMKSMTIENGISRALSTGDFSIKQANSSKV
;
A
#
# COMPACT_ATOMS: atom_id res chain seq x y z
N MET A 1 29.61 -30.92 49.44
CA MET A 1 28.73 -30.12 50.29
C MET A 1 27.46 -29.89 49.50
N SER A 2 26.47 -30.70 49.82
CA SER A 2 25.12 -30.73 49.25
C SER A 2 24.23 -29.78 50.07
N ALA A 3 23.54 -28.87 49.40
CA ALA A 3 22.45 -28.12 49.99
C ALA A 3 21.18 -28.40 49.21
N SER A 4 20.33 -29.23 49.77
CA SER A 4 18.96 -29.50 49.37
C SER A 4 18.06 -28.37 49.84
N ILE A 5 17.32 -27.77 48.93
CA ILE A 5 16.22 -26.83 49.25
C ILE A 5 14.91 -27.55 49.01
N SER A 6 14.20 -27.78 50.12
CA SER A 6 12.87 -28.36 50.20
C SER A 6 11.81 -27.35 49.73
N PHE A 7 10.91 -27.78 48.86
CA PHE A 7 9.69 -27.07 48.53
C PHE A 7 8.60 -27.38 49.55
N ASP A 8 8.12 -26.34 50.21
CA ASP A 8 6.98 -26.41 51.12
C ASP A 8 5.68 -26.26 50.31
N SER A 9 4.86 -27.30 50.36
CA SER A 9 3.54 -27.37 49.76
C SER A 9 2.48 -27.14 50.84
N SER A 10 2.03 -25.91 50.99
CA SER A 10 0.77 -25.64 51.68
C SER A 10 0.36 -24.19 51.44
N VAL A 11 -0.69 -23.97 50.68
CA VAL A 11 -1.81 -23.04 50.90
C VAL A 11 -2.75 -23.13 49.67
N TYR A 12 -3.68 -24.08 49.72
CA TYR A 12 -4.98 -23.95 49.08
C TYR A 12 -6.03 -24.00 50.18
N ALA A 13 -6.51 -22.85 50.62
CA ALA A 13 -7.72 -22.74 51.42
C ALA A 13 -8.81 -22.17 50.52
N THR A 14 -9.81 -22.99 50.25
CA THR A 14 -11.11 -22.72 49.69
C THR A 14 -11.84 -21.66 50.49
N ASN A 15 -12.33 -20.62 49.81
CA ASN A 15 -13.47 -19.83 50.28
C ASN A 15 -14.47 -19.64 49.14
N SER A 16 -15.48 -20.50 49.15
CA SER A 16 -16.75 -20.32 48.49
C SER A 16 -17.57 -19.33 49.32
N MET A 17 -17.88 -18.16 48.76
CA MET A 17 -19.01 -17.35 49.21
C MET A 17 -19.85 -16.99 47.98
N CYS A 18 -20.97 -17.68 47.88
CA CYS A 18 -22.11 -17.26 47.10
C CYS A 18 -22.70 -15.99 47.72
N SER A 19 -22.74 -14.90 47.00
CA SER A 19 -23.59 -13.76 47.30
C SER A 19 -24.66 -13.62 46.22
N GLU A 20 -25.90 -13.75 46.65
CA GLU A 20 -27.11 -13.55 45.84
C GLU A 20 -27.20 -12.13 45.26
N PRO A 21 -27.82 -11.94 44.06
CA PRO A 21 -28.02 -10.62 43.53
C PRO A 21 -29.20 -9.90 44.19
N PRO A 22 -29.14 -8.58 44.38
CA PRO A 22 -30.20 -7.81 45.03
C PRO A 22 -31.50 -7.75 44.18
N SER A 23 -32.61 -7.92 44.85
CA SER A 23 -33.98 -7.83 44.34
C SER A 23 -34.30 -6.47 43.74
N LEU A 24 -34.73 -6.45 42.49
CA LEU A 24 -35.24 -5.27 41.78
C LEU A 24 -36.62 -4.86 42.33
N THR A 25 -36.68 -3.69 42.90
CA THR A 25 -37.90 -3.00 43.27
C THR A 25 -38.67 -2.56 42.02
N THR A 26 -39.94 -2.82 42.05
CA THR A 26 -40.98 -2.51 41.07
C THR A 26 -40.99 -1.04 40.65
N GLY A 27 -40.59 -0.75 39.38
CA GLY A 27 -40.78 0.54 38.73
C GLY A 27 -41.79 0.47 37.59
N LYS A 28 -42.75 1.36 37.62
CA LYS A 28 -43.96 1.52 36.83
C LYS A 28 -43.79 1.21 35.33
N SER A 29 -44.68 0.33 34.80
CA SER A 29 -44.79 0.04 33.38
C SER A 29 -45.28 1.25 32.58
N VAL A 30 -44.44 1.74 31.66
CA VAL A 30 -44.85 2.70 30.62
C VAL A 30 -45.38 1.89 29.44
N ARG A 31 -46.70 2.00 29.21
CA ARG A 31 -47.38 1.42 28.05
C ARG A 31 -46.95 2.13 26.78
N ILE A 32 -46.15 1.49 25.94
CA ILE A 32 -45.87 1.93 24.57
C ILE A 32 -47.08 1.56 23.71
N LYS A 33 -47.79 2.57 23.18
CA LYS A 33 -48.87 2.39 22.22
C LYS A 33 -48.31 1.91 20.88
N LYS A 34 -48.81 0.76 20.40
CA LYS A 34 -48.54 0.27 19.04
C LYS A 34 -49.14 1.23 18.01
N PRO A 35 -48.44 1.55 16.89
CA PRO A 35 -49.02 2.35 15.83
C PRO A 35 -50.12 1.56 15.08
N LYS A 36 -51.25 2.21 14.83
CA LYS A 36 -52.38 1.69 14.06
C LYS A 36 -51.94 1.47 12.60
N LYS A 37 -52.12 0.27 12.07
CA LYS A 37 -52.05 -0.02 10.64
C LYS A 37 -53.20 0.70 9.93
N THR A 38 -52.87 1.72 9.14
CA THR A 38 -53.80 2.33 8.19
C THR A 38 -53.74 1.51 6.90
N VAL A 39 -54.80 0.82 6.60
CA VAL A 39 -55.01 0.12 5.32
C VAL A 39 -55.45 1.16 4.31
N ILE A 40 -54.56 1.53 3.41
CA ILE A 40 -54.88 2.34 2.23
C ILE A 40 -55.35 1.37 1.14
N LYS A 41 -56.63 1.37 0.86
CA LYS A 41 -57.19 0.79 -0.35
C LYS A 41 -56.86 1.72 -1.52
N SER A 42 -55.94 1.32 -2.38
CA SER A 42 -55.72 1.95 -3.68
C SER A 42 -56.60 1.29 -4.73
N THR A 43 -57.63 1.98 -5.13
CA THR A 43 -58.35 1.71 -6.37
C THR A 43 -57.52 2.22 -7.52
N LEU A 44 -56.99 1.32 -8.35
CA LEU A 44 -56.38 1.62 -9.63
C LEU A 44 -57.47 1.77 -10.70
N PRO A 45 -57.44 2.78 -11.56
CA PRO A 45 -58.25 2.80 -12.76
C PRO A 45 -57.63 1.90 -13.83
N GLU A 46 -58.49 1.10 -14.48
CA GLU A 46 -58.16 0.34 -15.67
C GLU A 46 -57.86 1.31 -16.81
N THR A 47 -56.67 1.21 -17.42
CA THR A 47 -56.32 1.86 -18.66
C THR A 47 -55.81 0.84 -19.67
N GLU A 48 -56.37 0.98 -20.81
CA GLU A 48 -56.30 0.25 -22.05
C GLU A 48 -54.93 -0.27 -22.51
N SER A 49 -55.00 -1.45 -23.12
CA SER A 49 -53.93 -2.17 -23.80
C SER A 49 -53.28 -1.37 -24.94
N SER A 50 -51.95 -1.20 -24.89
CA SER A 50 -51.13 -0.84 -26.01
C SER A 50 -50.17 -2.01 -26.36
N PRO A 51 -49.70 -2.17 -27.61
CA PRO A 51 -49.21 -3.42 -28.15
C PRO A 51 -47.83 -3.80 -27.63
N GLU A 52 -47.73 -5.08 -27.25
CA GLU A 52 -46.53 -5.74 -26.82
C GLU A 52 -45.41 -5.64 -27.88
N SER A 53 -44.30 -5.04 -27.52
CA SER A 53 -43.04 -5.11 -28.25
C SER A 53 -42.30 -6.40 -27.87
N ASN A 54 -42.18 -7.32 -28.81
CA ASN A 54 -41.44 -8.60 -28.73
C ASN A 54 -39.91 -8.42 -28.57
N VAL A 55 -39.41 -8.16 -27.35
CA VAL A 55 -37.97 -8.12 -27.07
C VAL A 55 -37.54 -8.86 -25.80
N THR A 56 -38.37 -9.70 -25.21
CA THR A 56 -38.08 -10.30 -23.90
C THR A 56 -38.14 -11.83 -23.71
N PRO A 57 -37.93 -12.71 -24.72
CA PRO A 57 -37.84 -14.14 -24.37
C PRO A 57 -36.42 -14.61 -24.00
N ILE A 58 -35.36 -13.95 -24.45
CA ILE A 58 -34.00 -14.50 -24.29
C ILE A 58 -33.41 -14.20 -22.89
N LEU A 59 -33.74 -13.05 -22.30
CA LEU A 59 -33.27 -12.71 -20.95
C LEU A 59 -33.95 -13.57 -19.87
N ASN A 60 -35.22 -13.86 -20.03
CA ASN A 60 -35.99 -14.68 -19.08
C ASN A 60 -35.58 -16.15 -19.07
N GLU A 61 -35.11 -16.70 -20.21
CA GLU A 61 -34.55 -18.06 -20.27
C GLU A 61 -33.18 -18.17 -19.61
N VAL A 62 -32.33 -17.16 -19.78
CA VAL A 62 -31.01 -17.13 -19.12
C VAL A 62 -31.14 -16.94 -17.61
N GLU A 63 -32.04 -16.06 -17.16
CA GLU A 63 -32.32 -15.86 -15.73
C GLU A 63 -32.98 -17.11 -15.12
N SER A 64 -33.92 -17.76 -15.80
CA SER A 64 -34.57 -18.99 -15.31
C SER A 64 -33.59 -20.17 -15.25
N ASN A 65 -32.65 -20.26 -16.18
CA ASN A 65 -31.59 -21.27 -16.15
C ASN A 65 -30.59 -21.02 -15.02
N ILE A 66 -30.20 -19.76 -14.78
CA ILE A 66 -29.32 -19.40 -13.65
C ILE A 66 -30.05 -19.67 -12.32
N LEU A 67 -31.31 -19.29 -12.20
CA LEU A 67 -32.11 -19.53 -11.00
C LEU A 67 -32.41 -21.02 -10.78
N SER A 68 -32.57 -21.84 -11.83
CA SER A 68 -32.75 -23.28 -11.69
C SER A 68 -31.51 -24.00 -11.19
N HIS A 69 -30.32 -23.50 -11.53
CA HIS A 69 -29.06 -24.01 -10.97
C HIS A 69 -28.77 -23.51 -9.55
N LEU A 70 -29.33 -22.38 -9.16
CA LEU A 70 -29.20 -21.82 -7.81
C LEU A 70 -30.38 -22.18 -6.89
N GLY A 71 -31.51 -22.66 -7.46
CA GLY A 71 -32.79 -22.82 -6.76
C GLY A 71 -32.74 -23.74 -5.54
N THR A 72 -32.03 -24.85 -5.64
CA THR A 72 -31.86 -25.80 -4.53
C THR A 72 -31.02 -25.24 -3.36
N TYR A 73 -30.13 -24.28 -3.61
CA TYR A 73 -29.29 -23.67 -2.57
C TYR A 73 -29.95 -22.48 -1.87
N THR A 74 -30.92 -21.82 -2.52
CA THR A 74 -31.68 -20.72 -1.91
C THR A 74 -32.81 -21.22 -1.02
N GLU A 75 -33.37 -22.40 -1.30
CA GLU A 75 -34.41 -23.02 -0.50
C GLU A 75 -33.90 -23.64 0.80
N GLU A 76 -32.63 -24.16 0.77
CA GLU A 76 -32.05 -24.80 1.94
C GLU A 76 -30.65 -24.23 2.27
N PRO A 77 -30.54 -23.02 2.77
CA PRO A 77 -29.24 -22.38 3.05
C PRO A 77 -28.38 -23.14 4.07
N PHE A 78 -29.00 -23.93 4.94
CA PHE A 78 -28.29 -24.76 5.91
C PHE A 78 -27.54 -25.92 5.26
N GLN A 79 -28.04 -26.51 4.19
CA GLN A 79 -27.33 -27.55 3.44
C GLN A 79 -26.06 -27.01 2.77
N LEU A 80 -26.10 -25.78 2.28
CA LEU A 80 -24.92 -25.10 1.73
C LEU A 80 -23.84 -24.92 2.81
N ILE A 81 -24.23 -24.44 3.99
CA ILE A 81 -23.34 -24.26 5.14
C ILE A 81 -22.79 -25.63 5.60
N GLU A 82 -23.65 -26.62 5.74
CA GLU A 82 -23.25 -27.98 6.14
C GLU A 82 -22.27 -28.58 5.12
N THR A 83 -22.53 -28.47 3.83
CA THR A 83 -21.66 -28.96 2.75
C THR A 83 -20.32 -28.24 2.78
N TYR A 84 -20.30 -26.93 3.06
CA TYR A 84 -19.08 -26.16 3.22
C TYR A 84 -18.22 -26.66 4.38
N PHE A 85 -18.82 -26.98 5.53
CA PHE A 85 -18.12 -27.45 6.73
C PHE A 85 -17.91 -28.97 6.79
N ARG A 86 -18.64 -29.80 6.01
CA ARG A 86 -18.46 -31.26 5.94
C ARG A 86 -17.08 -31.68 5.47
N GLY A 87 -16.41 -30.88 4.66
CA GLY A 87 -15.02 -31.14 4.31
C GLY A 87 -14.14 -30.99 5.53
N GLN A 88 -13.51 -32.05 5.97
CA GLN A 88 -12.70 -32.20 7.19
C GLN A 88 -11.48 -31.27 7.31
N HIS A 89 -11.42 -30.20 6.59
CA HIS A 89 -10.24 -29.37 6.55
C HIS A 89 -10.39 -28.20 7.53
N LEU A 90 -9.89 -28.38 8.73
CA LEU A 90 -9.70 -27.30 9.73
C LEU A 90 -8.99 -26.10 9.12
N GLU A 91 -8.14 -26.32 8.13
CA GLU A 91 -7.47 -25.26 7.35
C GLU A 91 -8.45 -24.23 6.74
N ARG A 92 -9.71 -24.62 6.49
CA ARG A 92 -10.73 -23.67 5.98
C ARG A 92 -10.96 -22.47 6.88
N LEU A 93 -10.84 -22.63 8.19
CA LEU A 93 -11.01 -21.55 9.17
C LEU A 93 -9.94 -20.46 9.01
N VAL A 94 -8.74 -20.83 8.57
CA VAL A 94 -7.58 -19.94 8.42
C VAL A 94 -7.08 -19.83 6.97
N ARG A 95 -7.83 -20.41 6.02
CA ARG A 95 -7.46 -20.47 4.61
C ARG A 95 -7.13 -19.09 4.03
N HIS A 96 -7.92 -18.07 4.36
CA HIS A 96 -7.69 -16.70 3.93
C HIS A 96 -6.31 -16.17 4.35
N GLN A 97 -5.86 -16.50 5.56
CA GLN A 97 -4.52 -16.11 6.04
C GLN A 97 -3.41 -16.86 5.32
N ILE A 98 -3.57 -18.18 5.15
CA ILE A 98 -2.59 -19.04 4.48
C ILE A 98 -2.46 -18.65 3.00
N GLU A 99 -3.56 -18.45 2.29
CA GLU A 99 -3.55 -18.03 0.89
C GLU A 99 -2.94 -16.63 0.70
N SER A 100 -3.28 -15.68 1.57
CA SER A 100 -2.68 -14.35 1.58
C SER A 100 -1.17 -14.42 1.77
N TYR A 101 -0.69 -15.25 2.72
CA TYR A 101 0.73 -15.45 2.95
C TYR A 101 1.42 -16.16 1.78
N ASN A 102 0.80 -17.19 1.20
CA ASN A 102 1.33 -17.89 0.03
C ASN A 102 1.46 -16.95 -1.18
N HIS A 103 0.48 -16.07 -1.41
CA HIS A 103 0.55 -15.06 -2.44
C HIS A 103 1.71 -14.07 -2.21
N PHE A 104 1.92 -13.66 -0.96
CA PHE A 104 3.05 -12.82 -0.58
C PHE A 104 4.40 -13.47 -0.91
N ILE A 105 4.59 -14.71 -0.47
CA ILE A 105 5.86 -15.45 -0.66
C ILE A 105 6.15 -15.74 -2.12
N ASN A 106 5.14 -16.21 -2.88
CA ASN A 106 5.34 -16.70 -4.24
C ASN A 106 5.43 -15.57 -5.28
N TYR A 107 4.77 -14.42 -5.03
CA TYR A 107 4.65 -13.36 -6.04
C TYR A 107 5.10 -11.98 -5.54
N GLN A 108 4.64 -11.55 -4.37
CA GLN A 108 4.80 -10.16 -3.97
C GLN A 108 6.24 -9.81 -3.59
N ILE A 109 7.00 -10.71 -2.95
CA ILE A 109 8.40 -10.46 -2.57
C ILE A 109 9.24 -10.22 -3.83
N GLN A 110 9.14 -11.11 -4.81
CA GLN A 110 9.90 -10.99 -6.06
C GLN A 110 9.53 -9.70 -6.80
N ARG A 111 8.23 -9.39 -6.91
CA ARG A 111 7.75 -8.14 -7.52
C ARG A 111 8.30 -6.91 -6.78
N THR A 112 8.30 -6.94 -5.45
CA THR A 112 8.83 -5.85 -4.64
C THR A 112 10.33 -5.65 -4.89
N ILE A 113 11.13 -6.71 -4.92
CA ILE A 113 12.57 -6.63 -5.23
C ILE A 113 12.80 -6.04 -6.62
N GLN A 114 12.02 -6.47 -7.62
CA GLN A 114 12.12 -5.96 -8.99
C GLN A 114 11.78 -4.46 -9.12
N MET A 115 10.89 -3.94 -8.27
CA MET A 115 10.54 -2.51 -8.27
C MET A 115 11.71 -1.59 -7.89
N PHE A 116 12.73 -2.11 -7.21
CA PHE A 116 13.92 -1.34 -6.84
C PHE A 116 15.01 -1.39 -7.90
N ASN A 117 14.89 -2.27 -8.89
CA ASN A 117 15.89 -2.40 -9.95
C ASN A 117 15.68 -1.35 -11.05
N PRO A 118 16.75 -0.77 -11.59
CA PRO A 118 18.14 -0.79 -11.09
C PRO A 118 18.37 0.23 -9.97
N VAL A 119 19.32 -0.05 -9.09
CA VAL A 119 19.79 0.88 -8.07
C VAL A 119 21.07 1.54 -8.57
N ILE A 120 21.02 2.81 -8.90
CA ILE A 120 22.16 3.59 -9.39
C ILE A 120 22.85 4.24 -8.19
N VAL A 121 24.17 4.11 -8.14
CA VAL A 121 25.03 4.68 -7.10
C VAL A 121 26.20 5.39 -7.76
N HIS A 122 26.39 6.63 -7.38
CA HIS A 122 27.53 7.46 -7.80
C HIS A 122 28.07 8.25 -6.61
N SER A 123 29.28 8.72 -6.71
CA SER A 123 29.89 9.61 -5.72
C SER A 123 29.91 11.04 -6.24
N GLU A 124 29.55 11.99 -5.39
CA GLU A 124 29.65 13.42 -5.72
C GLU A 124 31.09 13.85 -6.05
N ASN A 125 32.09 13.14 -5.50
CA ASN A 125 33.51 13.42 -5.75
C ASN A 125 33.98 13.07 -7.18
N ASP A 126 33.22 12.23 -7.88
CA ASP A 126 33.51 11.76 -9.23
C ASP A 126 32.65 12.47 -10.31
N TYR A 127 32.03 13.59 -9.93
CA TYR A 127 31.17 14.40 -10.83
C TYR A 127 32.01 15.39 -11.64
N VAL A 128 31.86 15.38 -12.95
CA VAL A 128 32.55 16.29 -13.88
C VAL A 128 31.56 17.34 -14.38
N THR A 129 31.73 18.58 -13.91
CA THR A 129 30.82 19.70 -14.19
C THR A 129 30.75 20.10 -15.66
N GLU A 130 31.86 19.91 -16.42
CA GLU A 130 31.96 20.27 -17.83
C GLU A 130 31.04 19.43 -18.72
N HIS A 131 30.82 18.17 -18.36
CA HIS A 131 30.06 17.22 -19.16
C HIS A 131 28.72 16.79 -18.50
N ASP A 132 28.42 17.28 -17.30
CA ASP A 132 27.25 16.87 -16.50
C ASP A 132 27.13 15.35 -16.34
N LYS A 133 28.30 14.67 -16.14
CA LYS A 133 28.37 13.21 -16.03
C LYS A 133 29.29 12.80 -14.87
N TYR A 134 29.03 11.61 -14.32
CA TYR A 134 29.90 10.98 -13.32
C TYR A 134 30.97 10.12 -13.99
N MET A 135 32.20 10.12 -13.48
CA MET A 135 33.29 9.26 -13.97
C MET A 135 33.03 7.79 -13.67
N LEU A 136 32.49 7.48 -12.49
CA LEU A 136 32.14 6.14 -12.07
C LEU A 136 30.65 6.08 -11.69
N GLU A 137 29.92 5.22 -12.37
CA GLU A 137 28.53 4.91 -12.07
C GLU A 137 28.39 3.42 -11.82
N VAL A 138 27.82 3.04 -10.67
CA VAL A 138 27.60 1.66 -10.26
C VAL A 138 26.12 1.38 -10.30
N GLU A 139 25.70 0.46 -11.17
CA GLU A 139 24.32 0.00 -11.30
C GLU A 139 24.20 -1.39 -10.66
N ILE A 140 23.33 -1.51 -9.66
CA ILE A 140 23.09 -2.75 -8.91
C ILE A 140 21.68 -3.24 -9.18
N SER A 141 21.54 -4.49 -9.60
CA SER A 141 20.26 -5.13 -9.87
C SER A 141 20.14 -6.46 -9.14
N PHE A 142 18.98 -6.72 -8.57
CA PHE A 142 18.67 -7.95 -7.84
C PHE A 142 17.88 -8.90 -8.75
N THR A 143 18.35 -10.13 -8.89
CA THR A 143 17.71 -11.17 -9.71
C THR A 143 17.64 -12.49 -8.95
N ASN A 144 16.95 -13.49 -9.51
CA ASN A 144 16.90 -14.87 -9.01
C ASN A 144 16.56 -14.99 -7.51
N PHE A 145 15.51 -14.29 -7.07
CA PHE A 145 15.04 -14.44 -5.69
C PHE A 145 14.67 -15.91 -5.40
N LYS A 146 15.22 -16.46 -4.31
CA LYS A 146 14.95 -17.81 -3.82
C LYS A 146 14.75 -17.83 -2.31
N ILE A 147 13.81 -18.67 -1.87
CA ILE A 147 13.61 -19.01 -0.47
C ILE A 147 14.06 -20.46 -0.28
N TYR A 148 14.92 -20.68 0.69
CA TYR A 148 15.44 -22.01 1.00
C TYR A 148 14.57 -22.70 2.05
N PRO A 149 14.56 -24.04 2.11
CA PRO A 149 13.91 -24.76 3.19
C PRO A 149 14.42 -24.33 4.56
N PRO A 150 13.58 -24.33 5.60
CA PRO A 150 14.02 -23.95 6.94
C PRO A 150 15.02 -24.97 7.51
N GLN A 151 16.15 -24.48 8.00
CA GLN A 151 17.26 -25.30 8.50
C GLN A 151 17.79 -24.80 9.82
N ILE A 152 18.19 -25.73 10.68
CA ILE A 152 18.93 -25.48 11.92
C ILE A 152 20.38 -25.89 11.70
N HIS A 153 21.29 -25.01 12.03
CA HIS A 153 22.72 -25.29 12.09
C HIS A 153 23.08 -25.54 13.56
N GLU A 154 23.44 -26.78 13.86
CA GLU A 154 23.85 -27.19 15.19
C GLU A 154 25.30 -26.79 15.45
N ASN A 155 25.68 -26.69 16.73
CA ASN A 155 27.05 -26.28 17.11
C ASN A 155 28.14 -27.28 16.65
N ASN A 156 27.76 -28.52 16.36
CA ASN A 156 28.65 -29.54 15.80
C ASN A 156 28.83 -29.42 14.27
N GLY A 157 28.27 -28.39 13.64
CA GLY A 157 28.29 -28.20 12.19
C GLY A 157 27.23 -28.97 11.40
N ALA A 158 26.46 -29.84 12.05
CA ALA A 158 25.38 -30.56 11.37
C ALA A 158 24.22 -29.61 11.01
N THR A 159 23.67 -29.83 9.83
CA THR A 159 22.49 -29.10 9.33
C THR A 159 21.30 -30.03 9.27
N LYS A 160 20.21 -29.69 9.92
CA LYS A 160 18.96 -30.45 9.88
C LYS A 160 17.77 -29.58 9.51
N VAL A 161 16.69 -30.21 9.06
CA VAL A 161 15.43 -29.54 8.78
C VAL A 161 14.86 -28.99 10.08
N MET A 162 14.40 -27.74 10.05
CA MET A 162 13.77 -27.09 11.21
C MET A 162 12.30 -27.51 11.28
N LEU A 163 11.91 -28.16 12.39
CA LEU A 163 10.51 -28.52 12.66
C LEU A 163 9.87 -27.44 13.56
N PRO A 164 8.57 -27.16 13.39
CA PRO A 164 7.89 -26.14 14.19
C PRO A 164 7.88 -26.46 15.68
N GLU A 165 7.59 -27.70 16.08
CA GLU A 165 7.60 -28.12 17.49
C GLU A 165 8.98 -27.94 18.13
N GLU A 166 10.05 -28.30 17.42
CA GLU A 166 11.41 -28.06 17.92
C GLU A 166 11.69 -26.58 18.12
N CYS A 167 11.15 -25.70 17.23
CA CYS A 167 11.29 -24.25 17.40
C CYS A 167 10.60 -23.75 18.66
N LYS A 168 9.44 -24.32 19.03
CA LYS A 168 8.75 -23.98 20.28
C LYS A 168 9.59 -24.38 21.51
N LEU A 169 10.07 -25.61 21.52
CA LEU A 169 10.84 -26.17 22.64
C LEU A 169 12.18 -25.45 22.84
N ARG A 170 12.86 -25.08 21.77
CA ARG A 170 14.19 -24.43 21.79
C ARG A 170 14.16 -22.91 21.71
N ASN A 171 12.99 -22.29 21.79
CA ASN A 171 12.80 -20.83 21.67
C ASN A 171 13.39 -20.24 20.37
N PHE A 172 13.30 -20.97 19.26
CA PHE A 172 13.75 -20.50 17.96
C PHE A 172 12.60 -19.77 17.20
N THR A 173 12.98 -19.01 16.20
CA THR A 173 12.02 -18.48 15.22
C THR A 173 11.98 -19.41 14.03
N TYR A 174 10.79 -19.94 13.71
CA TYR A 174 10.56 -20.77 12.53
C TYR A 174 10.64 -19.92 11.27
N ALA A 175 11.76 -19.95 10.56
CA ALA A 175 12.05 -19.04 9.45
C ALA A 175 12.89 -19.69 8.35
N SER A 176 12.70 -19.22 7.12
CA SER A 176 13.46 -19.59 5.93
C SER A 176 14.44 -18.50 5.55
N THR A 177 15.60 -18.88 5.02
CA THR A 177 16.60 -17.96 4.48
C THR A 177 16.18 -17.51 3.08
N MET A 178 16.23 -16.20 2.84
CA MET A 178 16.01 -15.57 1.53
C MET A 178 17.35 -15.20 0.90
N ALA A 179 17.52 -15.50 -0.38
CA ALA A 179 18.69 -15.09 -1.12
C ALA A 179 18.34 -14.54 -2.51
N VAL A 180 19.21 -13.68 -3.01
CA VAL A 180 19.14 -13.08 -4.34
C VAL A 180 20.50 -13.15 -5.03
N ASP A 181 20.53 -13.11 -6.34
CA ASP A 181 21.74 -12.86 -7.10
C ASP A 181 21.85 -11.35 -7.33
N VAL A 182 23.04 -10.81 -7.07
CA VAL A 182 23.36 -9.39 -7.21
C VAL A 182 24.17 -9.19 -8.48
N ASN A 183 23.58 -8.54 -9.47
CA ASN A 183 24.25 -8.13 -10.70
C ASN A 183 24.74 -6.71 -10.54
N ILE A 184 26.04 -6.51 -10.76
CA ILE A 184 26.71 -5.23 -10.63
C ILE A 184 27.28 -4.86 -11.99
N LYS A 185 26.97 -3.65 -12.44
CA LYS A 185 27.49 -3.09 -13.68
C LYS A 185 28.20 -1.78 -13.36
N TYR A 186 29.49 -1.75 -13.63
CA TYR A 186 30.32 -0.56 -13.50
C TYR A 186 30.40 0.13 -14.85
N THR A 187 30.00 1.38 -14.92
CA THR A 187 30.19 2.26 -16.08
C THR A 187 31.28 3.26 -15.76
N ILE A 188 32.43 3.09 -16.41
CA ILE A 188 33.63 3.87 -16.15
C ILE A 188 33.84 4.78 -17.34
N ARG A 189 34.00 6.07 -17.10
CA ARG A 189 34.26 7.10 -18.11
C ARG A 189 35.60 7.73 -17.83
N ASN A 190 36.43 7.91 -18.88
CA ASN A 190 37.72 8.59 -18.79
C ASN A 190 37.52 10.07 -19.15
N THR A 191 38.35 10.94 -18.60
CA THR A 191 38.32 12.39 -18.84
C THR A 191 38.46 12.76 -20.32
N GLU A 192 39.26 11.95 -21.07
CA GLU A 192 39.53 12.19 -22.50
C GLU A 192 38.44 11.63 -23.45
N SER A 193 37.63 10.65 -23.00
CA SER A 193 36.64 9.97 -23.82
C SER A 193 35.34 9.70 -23.04
N MET A 194 34.60 10.76 -22.74
CA MET A 194 33.35 10.67 -21.97
C MET A 194 32.21 9.93 -22.71
N ASP A 195 32.28 9.84 -24.03
CA ASP A 195 31.21 9.26 -24.86
C ASP A 195 31.38 7.75 -25.08
N THR A 196 32.54 7.16 -24.80
CA THR A 196 32.80 5.71 -24.91
C THR A 196 33.07 5.10 -23.54
N PRO A 197 32.02 4.77 -22.76
CA PRO A 197 32.22 4.21 -21.43
C PRO A 197 32.75 2.77 -21.49
N ARG A 198 33.69 2.44 -20.63
CA ARG A 198 34.08 1.06 -20.36
C ARG A 198 33.03 0.44 -19.41
N ILE A 199 32.45 -0.68 -19.82
CA ILE A 199 31.45 -1.40 -19.01
C ILE A 199 32.10 -2.68 -18.47
N VAL A 200 32.06 -2.85 -17.15
CA VAL A 200 32.46 -4.08 -16.45
C VAL A 200 31.25 -4.64 -15.73
N GLN A 201 30.97 -5.92 -15.91
CA GLN A 201 29.81 -6.58 -15.28
C GLN A 201 30.29 -7.73 -14.39
N ARG A 202 29.65 -7.86 -13.22
CA ARG A 202 29.90 -8.93 -12.27
C ARG A 202 28.61 -9.44 -11.66
N VAL A 203 28.52 -10.75 -11.42
CA VAL A 203 27.38 -11.38 -10.76
C VAL A 203 27.87 -12.03 -9.47
N LEU A 204 27.23 -11.67 -8.36
CA LEU A 204 27.44 -12.30 -7.05
C LEU A 204 26.23 -13.20 -6.74
N PRO A 205 26.36 -14.52 -6.81
CA PRO A 205 25.23 -15.43 -6.65
C PRO A 205 24.91 -15.67 -5.16
N LYS A 206 23.64 -15.98 -4.91
CA LYS A 206 23.14 -16.49 -3.62
C LYS A 206 23.44 -15.60 -2.40
N ILE A 207 23.35 -14.30 -2.55
CA ILE A 207 23.58 -13.37 -1.42
C ILE A 207 22.36 -13.41 -0.49
N ASN A 208 22.61 -13.69 0.78
CA ASN A 208 21.59 -13.72 1.82
C ASN A 208 21.12 -12.30 2.16
N ILE A 209 19.80 -12.07 2.04
CA ILE A 209 19.14 -10.79 2.35
C ILE A 209 18.40 -10.80 3.68
N GLY A 210 18.30 -11.96 4.36
CA GLY A 210 17.66 -12.13 5.66
C GLY A 210 16.84 -13.41 5.76
N LYS A 211 16.19 -13.58 6.92
CA LYS A 211 15.28 -14.69 7.16
C LYS A 211 13.82 -14.20 7.20
N MET A 212 12.93 -14.99 6.61
CA MET A 212 11.48 -14.76 6.61
C MET A 212 10.79 -15.77 7.51
N PRO A 213 10.07 -15.35 8.57
CA PRO A 213 9.25 -16.25 9.36
C PRO A 213 8.21 -16.98 8.52
N ILE A 214 8.04 -18.27 8.77
CA ILE A 214 7.15 -19.15 8.01
C ILE A 214 5.82 -19.28 8.75
N MET A 215 4.72 -19.08 8.01
CA MET A 215 3.39 -19.41 8.51
C MET A 215 3.17 -20.93 8.46
N LEU A 216 2.68 -21.51 9.55
CA LEU A 216 2.40 -22.94 9.61
C LEU A 216 1.35 -23.33 8.57
N LYS A 217 1.56 -24.50 7.94
CA LYS A 217 0.77 -25.05 6.83
C LYS A 217 0.73 -24.20 5.54
N SER A 218 1.60 -23.18 5.43
CA SER A 218 1.82 -22.48 4.16
C SER A 218 2.57 -23.35 3.14
N SER A 219 2.68 -22.87 1.89
CA SER A 219 3.37 -23.57 0.79
C SER A 219 4.84 -23.91 1.08
N ILE A 220 5.53 -23.07 1.86
CA ILE A 220 6.94 -23.26 2.24
C ILE A 220 7.12 -23.97 3.58
N CYS A 221 6.03 -24.28 4.28
CA CYS A 221 6.07 -24.97 5.55
C CYS A 221 6.44 -26.45 5.35
N VAL A 222 7.37 -26.96 6.16
CA VAL A 222 7.81 -28.36 6.11
C VAL A 222 6.64 -29.33 6.32
N LEU A 223 5.68 -29.00 7.16
CA LEU A 223 4.48 -29.81 7.40
C LEU A 223 3.62 -29.96 6.15
N ASN A 224 3.51 -28.91 5.34
CA ASN A 224 2.76 -28.97 4.09
C ASN A 224 3.50 -29.70 2.98
N GLN A 225 4.83 -29.59 2.96
CA GLN A 225 5.68 -30.32 2.01
C GLN A 225 5.72 -31.83 2.29
N ASN A 226 5.61 -32.22 3.56
CA ASN A 226 5.68 -33.59 4.04
C ASN A 226 4.33 -34.10 4.60
N ARG A 227 3.23 -33.85 3.90
CA ARG A 227 1.87 -34.27 4.31
C ARG A 227 1.70 -35.78 4.52
N HIS A 228 2.57 -36.59 3.94
CA HIS A 228 2.57 -38.04 4.08
C HIS A 228 3.10 -38.52 5.45
N ILE A 229 3.82 -37.67 6.18
CA ILE A 229 4.33 -37.98 7.51
C ILE A 229 3.23 -37.76 8.53
N HIS A 230 2.95 -38.77 9.35
CA HIS A 230 1.94 -38.65 10.39
C HIS A 230 2.32 -37.60 11.42
N PRO A 231 1.41 -36.72 11.86
CA PRO A 231 1.69 -35.60 12.79
C PRO A 231 2.38 -36.03 14.10
N SER A 232 2.06 -37.23 14.61
CA SER A 232 2.71 -37.74 15.83
C SER A 232 4.23 -37.94 15.70
N LEU A 233 4.75 -38.13 14.48
CA LEU A 233 6.19 -38.27 14.23
C LEU A 233 6.92 -36.92 14.19
N THR A 234 6.18 -35.85 13.91
CA THR A 234 6.71 -34.48 13.93
C THR A 234 6.44 -33.75 15.24
N GLY A 235 5.70 -34.38 16.18
CA GLY A 235 5.28 -33.79 17.44
C GLY A 235 4.10 -32.84 17.34
N GLU A 236 3.48 -32.71 16.14
CA GLU A 236 2.42 -31.77 15.89
C GLU A 236 1.01 -32.36 16.15
N CYS A 237 0.08 -31.50 16.51
CA CYS A 237 -1.32 -31.89 16.70
C CYS A 237 -2.03 -32.03 15.35
N SER A 238 -2.75 -33.15 15.16
CA SER A 238 -3.55 -33.40 13.95
C SER A 238 -4.72 -32.39 13.79
N MET A 239 -5.18 -31.81 14.92
CA MET A 239 -6.28 -30.85 14.96
C MET A 239 -5.82 -29.39 14.81
N ASP A 240 -4.51 -29.15 14.68
CA ASP A 240 -4.00 -27.81 14.46
C ASP A 240 -4.36 -27.31 13.06
N CYS A 241 -5.01 -26.17 12.96
CA CYS A 241 -5.39 -25.55 11.67
C CYS A 241 -4.24 -24.79 11.00
N GLY A 242 -3.14 -24.48 11.70
CA GLY A 242 -2.06 -23.62 11.19
C GLY A 242 -2.45 -22.14 11.08
N GLY A 243 -1.83 -21.41 10.15
CA GLY A 243 -2.14 -19.99 9.91
C GLY A 243 -1.50 -19.01 10.92
N TYR A 244 -0.51 -19.44 11.68
CA TYR A 244 0.23 -18.64 12.65
C TYR A 244 1.74 -18.79 12.48
N PHE A 245 2.51 -17.96 13.20
CA PHE A 245 3.96 -17.94 13.18
C PHE A 245 4.53 -18.39 14.52
N ILE A 246 5.73 -18.97 14.51
CA ILE A 246 6.50 -19.23 15.73
C ILE A 246 7.68 -18.28 15.76
N VAL A 247 7.68 -17.37 16.72
CA VAL A 247 8.72 -16.34 16.89
C VAL A 247 9.29 -16.44 18.28
N LYS A 248 10.58 -16.80 18.38
CA LYS A 248 11.28 -17.05 19.66
C LYS A 248 10.50 -18.01 20.56
N GLY A 249 10.01 -19.11 19.99
CA GLY A 249 9.26 -20.15 20.67
C GLY A 249 7.79 -19.85 20.96
N SER A 250 7.35 -18.60 20.75
CA SER A 250 5.96 -18.20 21.00
C SER A 250 5.15 -18.22 19.71
N GLU A 251 3.93 -18.73 19.79
CA GLU A 251 2.96 -18.67 18.69
C GLU A 251 2.42 -17.26 18.54
N LYS A 252 2.44 -16.72 17.33
CA LYS A 252 1.98 -15.38 16.98
C LYS A 252 1.06 -15.42 15.77
N THR A 253 -0.11 -14.83 15.89
CA THR A 253 -1.02 -14.64 14.76
C THR A 253 -1.06 -13.16 14.36
N VAL A 254 -1.46 -12.91 13.12
CA VAL A 254 -1.63 -11.56 12.58
C VAL A 254 -3.12 -11.33 12.35
N LEU A 255 -3.67 -10.35 13.04
CA LEU A 255 -5.08 -9.98 12.87
C LEU A 255 -5.26 -9.21 11.57
N GLY A 256 -6.33 -9.51 10.83
CA GLY A 256 -6.75 -8.72 9.68
C GLY A 256 -7.02 -7.26 10.08
N GLN A 257 -6.58 -6.32 9.25
CA GLN A 257 -6.76 -4.88 9.48
C GLN A 257 -7.73 -4.31 8.46
N GLU A 258 -8.72 -3.58 8.92
CA GLU A 258 -9.65 -2.85 8.06
C GLU A 258 -9.06 -1.47 7.70
N ARG A 259 -9.11 -1.11 6.44
CA ARG A 259 -8.70 0.21 5.95
C ARG A 259 -9.62 0.74 4.86
N ALA A 260 -9.62 2.04 4.62
CA ALA A 260 -10.29 2.63 3.47
C ALA A 260 -9.61 2.20 2.16
N ALA A 261 -10.39 1.98 1.10
CA ALA A 261 -9.87 1.63 -0.22
C ALA A 261 -9.01 2.79 -0.78
N GLU A 262 -7.84 2.46 -1.30
CA GLU A 262 -6.95 3.40 -1.97
C GLU A 262 -7.37 3.64 -3.43
N ASN A 263 -6.84 4.68 -4.05
CA ASN A 263 -7.09 5.06 -5.45
C ASN A 263 -8.58 5.28 -5.79
N ARG A 264 -9.37 5.67 -4.79
CA ARG A 264 -10.80 5.96 -4.93
C ARG A 264 -11.10 7.37 -4.42
N VAL A 265 -11.93 8.10 -5.17
CA VAL A 265 -12.36 9.44 -4.78
C VAL A 265 -13.51 9.35 -3.79
N TYR A 266 -13.33 9.98 -2.64
CA TYR A 266 -14.33 10.15 -1.58
C TYR A 266 -14.75 11.61 -1.53
N VAL A 267 -16.04 11.89 -1.41
CA VAL A 267 -16.58 13.26 -1.34
C VAL A 267 -17.37 13.43 -0.05
N PHE A 268 -17.07 14.50 0.66
CA PHE A 268 -17.68 14.80 1.96
C PHE A 268 -18.13 16.25 2.03
N ASP A 269 -19.10 16.49 2.91
CA ASP A 269 -19.58 17.81 3.28
C ASP A 269 -18.61 18.47 4.26
N GLY A 270 -18.26 19.72 3.99
CA GLY A 270 -17.32 20.51 4.78
C GLY A 270 -17.92 21.18 6.04
N LYS A 271 -18.91 20.56 6.69
CA LYS A 271 -19.68 21.11 7.81
C LYS A 271 -18.87 21.79 8.93
N ASN A 272 -17.64 21.37 9.11
CA ASN A 272 -16.78 21.84 10.20
C ASN A 272 -15.76 22.90 9.76
N THR A 273 -15.77 23.34 8.50
CA THR A 273 -14.83 24.34 7.98
C THR A 273 -15.58 25.58 7.48
N THR A 274 -15.14 26.75 7.92
CA THR A 274 -15.68 28.04 7.43
C THR A 274 -15.15 28.41 6.05
N LYS A 275 -14.12 27.71 5.57
CA LYS A 275 -13.39 28.06 4.35
C LYS A 275 -13.86 27.25 3.12
N TRP A 276 -14.31 26.00 3.33
CA TRP A 276 -14.67 25.06 2.29
C TRP A 276 -16.07 24.50 2.50
N THR A 277 -16.89 24.41 1.47
CA THR A 277 -18.25 23.84 1.56
C THR A 277 -18.27 22.34 1.35
N TRP A 278 -17.55 21.87 0.34
CA TRP A 278 -17.42 20.47 -0.01
C TRP A 278 -15.95 20.15 -0.29
N TYR A 279 -15.56 18.92 -0.01
CA TYR A 279 -14.22 18.45 -0.38
C TYR A 279 -14.24 17.00 -0.85
N ALA A 280 -13.39 16.73 -1.82
CA ALA A 280 -13.09 15.39 -2.30
C ALA A 280 -11.67 15.02 -1.87
N GLU A 281 -11.44 13.79 -1.45
CA GLU A 281 -10.12 13.28 -1.10
C GLU A 281 -9.81 11.98 -1.84
N ILE A 282 -8.56 11.78 -2.16
CA ILE A 282 -8.03 10.52 -2.69
C ILE A 282 -6.68 10.20 -2.07
N LYS A 283 -6.51 8.95 -1.61
CA LYS A 283 -5.21 8.40 -1.24
C LYS A 283 -4.65 7.64 -2.43
N SER A 284 -3.72 8.26 -3.12
CA SER A 284 -3.10 7.72 -4.32
C SER A 284 -1.90 6.87 -3.98
N VAL A 285 -1.91 5.61 -4.41
CA VAL A 285 -0.85 4.62 -4.18
C VAL A 285 -0.50 3.96 -5.51
N PRO A 286 0.74 4.07 -5.99
CA PRO A 286 1.15 3.42 -7.23
C PRO A 286 1.41 1.92 -7.02
N ASP A 287 1.09 1.12 -8.04
CA ASP A 287 1.37 -0.32 -8.04
C ASP A 287 2.80 -0.66 -8.46
N TYR A 288 3.47 0.28 -9.14
CA TYR A 288 4.76 0.07 -9.83
C TYR A 288 5.94 0.73 -9.12
N LYS A 289 5.70 1.52 -8.08
CA LYS A 289 6.74 2.21 -7.29
C LYS A 289 6.48 2.01 -5.80
N CYS A 290 7.56 1.88 -5.03
CA CYS A 290 7.49 1.82 -3.57
C CYS A 290 7.47 3.23 -2.95
N ILE A 291 6.36 3.92 -3.11
CA ILE A 291 6.16 5.27 -2.54
C ILE A 291 5.06 5.20 -1.48
N SER A 292 5.18 6.02 -0.45
CA SER A 292 4.12 6.19 0.55
C SER A 292 2.86 6.76 -0.09
N PRO A 293 1.67 6.41 0.43
CA PRO A 293 0.41 6.99 -0.04
C PRO A 293 0.46 8.52 -0.08
N LYS A 294 -0.02 9.11 -1.17
CA LYS A 294 -0.14 10.56 -1.34
C LYS A 294 -1.61 10.94 -1.24
N GLN A 295 -1.94 11.79 -0.27
CA GLN A 295 -3.29 12.32 -0.13
C GLN A 295 -3.40 13.61 -0.94
N ILE A 296 -4.40 13.67 -1.80
CA ILE A 296 -4.73 14.83 -2.62
C ILE A 296 -6.17 15.19 -2.29
N GLU A 297 -6.42 16.45 -2.05
CA GLU A 297 -7.73 16.98 -1.70
C GLU A 297 -8.15 18.03 -2.70
N MET A 298 -9.40 17.99 -3.13
CA MET A 298 -10.02 19.01 -3.98
C MET A 298 -11.20 19.62 -3.23
N MET A 299 -11.33 20.93 -3.25
CA MET A 299 -12.26 21.66 -2.36
C MET A 299 -13.02 22.72 -3.15
N ILE A 300 -14.26 22.96 -2.74
CA ILE A 300 -15.07 24.09 -3.20
C ILE A 300 -14.99 25.21 -2.15
N ALA A 301 -14.62 26.42 -2.58
CA ALA A 301 -14.56 27.57 -1.67
C ALA A 301 -15.95 27.93 -1.14
N SER A 302 -16.02 28.39 0.12
CA SER A 302 -17.26 28.90 0.71
C SER A 302 -17.57 30.35 0.32
N LYS A 303 -16.55 31.09 -0.14
CA LYS A 303 -16.71 32.48 -0.56
C LYS A 303 -16.96 32.55 -2.05
N ASN A 304 -18.02 33.26 -2.44
CA ASN A 304 -18.32 33.56 -3.83
C ASN A 304 -17.38 34.67 -4.32
N ASN A 305 -16.76 34.48 -5.50
CA ASN A 305 -15.90 35.48 -6.16
C ASN A 305 -16.66 36.48 -7.05
N GLY A 306 -17.99 36.46 -7.02
CA GLY A 306 -18.88 37.25 -7.88
C GLY A 306 -19.49 36.46 -9.05
N PHE A 307 -18.91 35.30 -9.40
CA PHE A 307 -19.34 34.42 -10.49
C PHE A 307 -19.63 32.98 -10.01
N GLY A 308 -19.49 32.73 -8.69
CA GLY A 308 -19.70 31.43 -8.09
C GLY A 308 -18.62 31.04 -7.11
N PHE A 309 -18.49 29.74 -6.86
CA PHE A 309 -17.55 29.15 -5.92
C PHE A 309 -16.39 28.49 -6.66
N GLY A 310 -15.17 28.95 -6.42
CA GLY A 310 -13.97 28.41 -7.06
C GLY A 310 -13.59 27.03 -6.57
N LEU A 311 -12.97 26.25 -7.45
CA LEU A 311 -12.41 24.92 -7.17
C LEU A 311 -10.91 25.02 -6.92
N TYR A 312 -10.47 24.45 -5.84
CA TYR A 312 -9.07 24.43 -5.41
C TYR A 312 -8.60 23.01 -5.14
N ILE A 313 -7.31 22.75 -5.38
CA ILE A 313 -6.69 21.44 -5.14
C ILE A 313 -5.47 21.59 -4.23
N GLN A 314 -5.38 20.76 -3.20
CA GLN A 314 -4.22 20.64 -2.32
C GLN A 314 -3.37 19.45 -2.73
N ILE A 315 -2.10 19.72 -3.03
CA ILE A 315 -1.11 18.72 -3.43
C ILE A 315 -0.06 18.61 -2.31
N PRO A 316 0.42 17.40 -1.95
CA PRO A 316 1.53 17.23 -1.02
C PRO A 316 2.77 18.03 -1.44
N ARG A 317 3.52 18.57 -0.48
CA ARG A 317 4.70 19.43 -0.67
C ARG A 317 4.42 20.83 -1.29
N ILE A 318 3.13 21.19 -1.48
CA ILE A 318 2.71 22.55 -1.84
C ILE A 318 1.95 23.14 -0.65
N LYS A 319 2.34 24.35 -0.24
CA LYS A 319 1.88 24.98 1.02
C LYS A 319 0.42 25.45 0.98
N GLN A 320 -0.04 25.89 -0.19
CA GLN A 320 -1.39 26.44 -0.35
C GLN A 320 -2.16 25.69 -1.44
N PRO A 321 -3.49 25.59 -1.34
CA PRO A 321 -4.32 25.07 -2.40
C PRO A 321 -4.15 25.89 -3.67
N ILE A 322 -4.16 25.23 -4.82
CA ILE A 322 -4.01 25.81 -6.16
C ILE A 322 -5.36 25.80 -6.84
N GLU A 323 -5.63 26.81 -7.64
CA GLU A 323 -6.81 26.90 -8.48
C GLU A 323 -6.80 25.76 -9.53
N LEU A 324 -7.95 25.13 -9.74
CA LEU A 324 -8.06 23.93 -10.58
C LEU A 324 -7.59 24.19 -12.02
N PHE A 325 -8.05 25.28 -12.65
CA PHE A 325 -7.69 25.60 -14.03
C PHE A 325 -6.21 25.96 -14.20
N VAL A 326 -5.60 26.59 -13.20
CA VAL A 326 -4.14 26.84 -13.19
C VAL A 326 -3.36 25.54 -13.20
N LEU A 327 -3.83 24.51 -12.47
CA LEU A 327 -3.19 23.21 -12.48
C LEU A 327 -3.32 22.52 -13.84
N PHE A 328 -4.48 22.59 -14.50
CA PHE A 328 -4.64 22.07 -15.87
C PHE A 328 -3.68 22.74 -16.86
N ARG A 329 -3.55 24.08 -16.78
CA ARG A 329 -2.61 24.84 -17.60
C ARG A 329 -1.16 24.47 -17.34
N ALA A 330 -0.76 24.29 -16.09
CA ALA A 330 0.57 23.78 -15.71
C ALA A 330 0.83 22.34 -16.21
N LEU A 331 -0.22 21.58 -16.45
CA LEU A 331 -0.17 20.26 -17.09
C LEU A 331 -0.33 20.36 -18.63
N GLY A 332 -0.25 21.54 -19.23
CA GLY A 332 -0.18 21.78 -20.68
C GLY A 332 -1.51 21.78 -21.42
N ILE A 333 -2.65 21.89 -20.72
CA ILE A 333 -3.95 22.15 -21.32
C ILE A 333 -4.26 23.64 -21.20
N MET A 334 -4.28 24.34 -22.32
CA MET A 334 -4.32 25.80 -22.31
C MET A 334 -5.73 26.37 -22.47
N THR A 335 -6.58 25.68 -23.23
CA THR A 335 -7.90 26.19 -23.57
C THR A 335 -8.93 25.81 -22.51
N ASP A 336 -9.76 26.77 -22.12
CA ASP A 336 -10.80 26.54 -21.11
C ASP A 336 -11.84 25.52 -21.59
N LYS A 337 -12.09 25.47 -22.92
CA LYS A 337 -12.98 24.48 -23.51
C LYS A 337 -12.47 23.05 -23.27
N GLU A 338 -11.20 22.77 -23.59
CA GLU A 338 -10.60 21.46 -23.37
C GLU A 338 -10.62 21.08 -21.88
N ILE A 339 -10.36 22.03 -20.98
CA ILE A 339 -10.43 21.78 -19.54
C ILE A 339 -11.86 21.37 -19.13
N CYS A 340 -12.87 22.09 -19.65
CA CYS A 340 -14.26 21.73 -19.41
C CYS A 340 -14.61 20.35 -19.99
N GLU A 341 -14.10 19.98 -21.17
CA GLU A 341 -14.27 18.65 -21.77
C GLU A 341 -13.67 17.55 -20.88
N TYR A 342 -12.51 17.76 -20.25
CA TYR A 342 -11.95 16.81 -19.29
C TYR A 342 -12.81 16.62 -18.02
N ILE A 343 -13.56 17.66 -17.61
CA ILE A 343 -14.40 17.63 -16.40
C ILE A 343 -15.80 17.12 -16.71
N VAL A 344 -16.44 17.70 -17.73
CA VAL A 344 -17.85 17.44 -18.07
C VAL A 344 -17.99 16.24 -18.98
N LEU A 345 -16.98 15.97 -19.82
CA LEU A 345 -16.86 14.97 -20.89
C LEU A 345 -17.68 15.34 -22.13
N ASP A 346 -18.94 15.64 -21.98
CA ASP A 346 -19.82 16.11 -23.05
C ASP A 346 -20.37 17.49 -22.66
N VAL A 347 -19.84 18.53 -23.31
CA VAL A 347 -20.18 19.93 -23.00
C VAL A 347 -21.52 20.31 -23.62
N ASP A 348 -21.94 19.59 -24.68
CA ASP A 348 -23.17 19.87 -25.43
C ASP A 348 -24.40 19.18 -24.79
N ASP A 349 -24.23 18.39 -23.73
CA ASP A 349 -25.33 17.74 -22.99
C ASP A 349 -26.02 18.76 -22.06
N ASP A 350 -27.28 19.08 -22.37
CA ASP A 350 -28.13 19.98 -21.58
C ASP A 350 -28.21 19.61 -20.09
N LYS A 351 -28.07 18.31 -19.76
CA LYS A 351 -28.09 17.84 -18.37
C LYS A 351 -26.87 18.28 -17.57
N GLN A 352 -25.80 18.65 -18.25
CA GLN A 352 -24.53 19.04 -17.60
C GLN A 352 -24.29 20.55 -17.58
N VAL A 353 -25.24 21.35 -18.03
CA VAL A 353 -25.15 22.83 -18.02
C VAL A 353 -24.93 23.36 -16.59
N GLU A 354 -25.56 22.74 -15.58
CA GLU A 354 -25.37 23.16 -14.18
C GLU A 354 -23.91 22.98 -13.71
N ILE A 355 -23.25 21.87 -14.11
CA ILE A 355 -21.84 21.65 -13.80
C ILE A 355 -20.97 22.68 -14.50
N SER A 356 -21.25 22.97 -15.77
CA SER A 356 -20.55 23.97 -16.57
C SER A 356 -20.67 25.37 -15.96
N ASN A 357 -21.84 25.73 -15.45
CA ASN A 357 -22.06 26.98 -14.72
C ASN A 357 -21.23 27.08 -13.42
N CYS A 358 -21.07 25.95 -12.70
CA CYS A 358 -20.22 25.92 -11.50
C CYS A 358 -18.72 26.13 -11.80
N LEU A 359 -18.28 25.89 -13.04
CA LEU A 359 -16.89 26.09 -13.44
C LEU A 359 -16.51 27.54 -13.74
N GLN A 360 -17.48 28.42 -13.98
CA GLN A 360 -17.25 29.83 -14.36
C GLN A 360 -16.35 30.56 -13.35
N ALA A 361 -16.60 30.36 -12.05
CA ALA A 361 -15.79 30.97 -11.01
C ALA A 361 -14.31 30.56 -11.10
N SER A 362 -14.04 29.28 -11.37
CA SER A 362 -12.68 28.74 -11.47
C SER A 362 -11.96 29.20 -12.73
N ILE A 363 -12.69 29.42 -13.84
CA ILE A 363 -12.16 30.00 -15.08
C ILE A 363 -11.67 31.43 -14.81
N ILE A 364 -12.48 32.23 -14.15
CA ILE A 364 -12.15 33.65 -13.84
C ILE A 364 -10.97 33.76 -12.88
N ASP A 365 -10.91 32.93 -11.85
CA ASP A 365 -9.77 32.89 -10.91
C ASP A 365 -8.45 32.58 -11.62
N ALA A 366 -8.50 31.74 -12.67
CA ALA A 366 -7.33 31.33 -13.42
C ALA A 366 -6.91 32.31 -14.54
N ASN A 367 -7.73 33.29 -14.89
CA ASN A 367 -7.46 34.22 -16.01
C ASN A 367 -6.15 35.01 -15.89
N LYS A 368 -5.59 35.10 -14.68
CA LYS A 368 -4.29 35.75 -14.43
C LYS A 368 -3.12 34.93 -14.98
N TYR A 369 -3.29 33.63 -15.19
CA TYR A 369 -2.24 32.68 -15.55
C TYR A 369 -2.59 31.94 -16.84
N MET A 370 -2.41 32.63 -17.97
CA MET A 370 -2.85 32.13 -19.29
C MET A 370 -1.82 31.21 -19.99
N THR A 371 -0.57 31.20 -19.54
CA THR A 371 0.49 30.40 -20.15
C THR A 371 0.96 29.29 -19.18
N GLU A 372 1.47 28.19 -19.75
CA GLU A 372 2.03 27.07 -18.95
C GLU A 372 3.12 27.59 -18.00
N GLU A 373 3.98 28.46 -18.49
CA GLU A 373 5.07 29.01 -17.66
C GLU A 373 4.57 29.87 -16.51
N SER A 374 3.58 30.74 -16.74
CA SER A 374 2.99 31.56 -15.69
C SER A 374 2.27 30.70 -14.63
N ALA A 375 1.60 29.63 -15.06
CA ALA A 375 0.96 28.65 -14.17
C ALA A 375 1.98 27.90 -13.32
N ILE A 376 3.06 27.39 -13.93
CA ILE A 376 4.14 26.70 -13.19
C ILE A 376 4.83 27.68 -12.22
N GLN A 377 5.06 28.94 -12.62
CA GLN A 377 5.68 29.95 -11.75
C GLN A 377 4.80 30.27 -10.53
N HIS A 378 3.48 30.35 -10.74
CA HIS A 378 2.52 30.53 -9.65
C HIS A 378 2.57 29.37 -8.64
N ILE A 379 2.52 28.12 -9.13
CA ILE A 379 2.63 26.92 -8.30
C ILE A 379 3.98 26.89 -7.57
N THR A 380 5.07 27.25 -8.25
CA THR A 380 6.42 27.28 -7.68
C THR A 380 6.51 28.27 -6.52
N SER A 381 5.76 29.36 -6.54
CA SER A 381 5.75 30.32 -5.42
C SER A 381 5.35 29.66 -4.08
N TYR A 382 4.43 28.66 -4.13
CA TYR A 382 3.91 27.91 -2.97
C TYR A 382 4.64 26.60 -2.68
N ALA A 383 5.64 26.22 -3.47
CA ALA A 383 6.40 24.99 -3.23
C ALA A 383 7.12 25.02 -1.87
N ALA A 384 7.08 23.88 -1.16
CA ALA A 384 7.71 23.74 0.17
C ALA A 384 9.22 23.46 0.07
N TYR A 385 9.89 24.11 -0.87
CA TYR A 385 11.33 24.04 -1.07
C TYR A 385 11.99 25.37 -0.75
N THR A 386 13.03 25.34 0.08
CA THR A 386 13.82 26.54 0.43
C THR A 386 15.26 26.27 0.01
N PRO A 387 15.79 26.96 -1.02
CA PRO A 387 17.19 26.83 -1.40
C PRO A 387 18.08 27.34 -0.26
N ILE A 388 19.09 26.56 0.13
CA ILE A 388 20.06 26.90 1.17
C ILE A 388 21.43 27.05 0.49
N ASN A 389 22.14 28.15 0.75
CA ASN A 389 23.49 28.44 0.23
C ASN A 389 23.58 28.41 -1.31
N MET A 390 22.58 28.94 -2.00
CA MET A 390 22.55 29.02 -3.46
C MET A 390 22.30 30.45 -3.92
N ASP A 391 22.79 30.78 -5.11
CA ASP A 391 22.48 32.03 -5.78
C ASP A 391 20.99 32.13 -6.10
N ARG A 392 20.48 33.35 -6.24
CA ARG A 392 19.06 33.60 -6.46
C ARG A 392 18.52 32.90 -7.72
N GLU A 393 19.29 32.89 -8.81
CA GLU A 393 18.91 32.28 -10.08
C GLU A 393 18.90 30.75 -10.00
N THR A 394 20.00 30.16 -9.52
CA THR A 394 20.10 28.71 -9.33
C THR A 394 19.09 28.20 -8.31
N GLY A 395 18.82 28.98 -7.26
CA GLY A 395 17.79 28.68 -6.28
C GLY A 395 16.37 28.69 -6.87
N ALA A 396 16.08 29.64 -7.76
CA ALA A 396 14.79 29.72 -8.46
C ALA A 396 14.61 28.56 -9.44
N GLN A 397 15.67 28.21 -10.19
CA GLN A 397 15.65 27.07 -11.12
C GLN A 397 15.44 25.75 -10.38
N LYS A 398 16.16 25.48 -9.30
CA LYS A 398 15.97 24.27 -8.48
C LYS A 398 14.59 24.20 -7.84
N LYS A 399 14.03 25.34 -7.43
CA LYS A 399 12.66 25.40 -6.93
C LYS A 399 11.63 25.05 -8.01
N ARG A 400 11.87 25.46 -9.27
CA ARG A 400 11.05 25.09 -10.43
C ARG A 400 11.16 23.59 -10.72
N GLU A 401 12.39 23.04 -10.77
CA GLU A 401 12.63 21.60 -10.96
C GLU A 401 11.94 20.76 -9.89
N PHE A 402 12.04 21.19 -8.62
CA PHE A 402 11.31 20.56 -7.52
C PHE A 402 9.78 20.59 -7.73
N THR A 403 9.24 21.70 -8.24
CA THR A 403 7.80 21.79 -8.53
C THR A 403 7.39 20.83 -9.63
N LEU A 404 8.16 20.74 -10.71
CA LEU A 404 7.93 19.77 -11.79
C LEU A 404 8.01 18.33 -11.28
N GLU A 405 8.99 18.03 -10.40
CA GLU A 405 9.09 16.74 -9.75
C GLU A 405 7.85 16.42 -8.91
N VAL A 406 7.32 17.39 -8.15
CA VAL A 406 6.09 17.24 -7.37
C VAL A 406 4.90 16.93 -8.26
N LEU A 407 4.72 17.66 -9.36
CA LEU A 407 3.64 17.42 -10.32
C LEU A 407 3.79 16.06 -11.01
N GLN A 408 5.02 15.60 -11.23
CA GLN A 408 5.27 14.30 -11.84
C GLN A 408 5.11 13.13 -10.86
N ASN A 409 5.61 13.24 -9.64
CA ASN A 409 5.72 12.12 -8.71
C ASN A 409 4.65 12.11 -7.59
N ASP A 410 4.15 13.28 -7.15
CA ASP A 410 3.20 13.37 -6.03
C ASP A 410 1.76 13.61 -6.46
N LEU A 411 1.54 14.23 -7.63
CA LEU A 411 0.19 14.37 -8.20
C LEU A 411 -0.23 13.04 -8.83
N TYR A 412 -1.20 12.37 -8.22
CA TYR A 412 -1.75 11.07 -8.65
C TYR A 412 -0.68 10.03 -9.04
N PRO A 413 0.19 9.60 -8.12
CA PRO A 413 1.27 8.66 -8.42
C PRO A 413 0.80 7.32 -9.00
N HIS A 414 -0.45 6.92 -8.81
CA HIS A 414 -1.04 5.73 -9.44
C HIS A 414 -1.26 5.90 -10.96
N CYS A 415 -1.34 7.14 -11.43
CA CYS A 415 -1.44 7.46 -12.85
C CYS A 415 -0.04 7.53 -13.46
N ARG A 416 0.22 6.71 -14.48
CA ARG A 416 1.55 6.60 -15.12
C ARG A 416 1.80 7.71 -16.14
N THR A 417 0.77 8.07 -16.90
CA THR A 417 0.86 9.05 -17.98
C THR A 417 0.23 10.38 -17.59
N LYS A 418 0.65 11.45 -18.25
CA LYS A 418 0.09 12.79 -18.09
C LYS A 418 -1.41 12.82 -18.43
N SER A 419 -1.82 12.12 -19.48
CA SER A 419 -3.24 12.01 -19.86
C SER A 419 -4.08 11.34 -18.77
N GLN A 420 -3.59 10.25 -18.13
CA GLN A 420 -4.30 9.62 -17.01
C GLN A 420 -4.47 10.58 -15.83
N LYS A 421 -3.48 11.44 -15.55
CA LYS A 421 -3.59 12.45 -14.48
C LYS A 421 -4.64 13.50 -14.79
N LEU A 422 -4.72 13.96 -16.04
CA LEU A 422 -5.72 14.91 -16.48
C LEU A 422 -7.14 14.34 -16.37
N HIS A 423 -7.35 13.11 -16.83
CA HIS A 423 -8.64 12.44 -16.68
C HIS A 423 -9.01 12.20 -15.20
N MET A 424 -8.03 11.84 -14.37
CA MET A 424 -8.27 11.66 -12.95
C MET A 424 -8.64 12.97 -12.24
N LEU A 425 -7.99 14.07 -12.65
CA LEU A 425 -8.29 15.41 -12.16
C LEU A 425 -9.71 15.83 -12.54
N GLY A 426 -10.09 15.64 -13.82
CA GLY A 426 -11.45 15.90 -14.31
C GLY A 426 -12.50 15.03 -13.62
N HIS A 427 -12.22 13.72 -13.46
CA HIS A 427 -13.12 12.81 -12.74
C HIS A 427 -13.37 13.23 -11.29
N MET A 428 -12.32 13.64 -10.59
CA MET A 428 -12.43 14.11 -9.21
C MET A 428 -13.25 15.39 -9.11
N ALA A 429 -13.04 16.35 -10.03
CA ALA A 429 -13.82 17.58 -10.13
C ALA A 429 -15.29 17.31 -10.45
N LYS A 430 -15.58 16.49 -11.46
CA LYS A 430 -16.93 16.10 -11.84
C LYS A 430 -17.69 15.47 -10.66
N LYS A 431 -17.08 14.48 -10.01
CA LYS A 431 -17.70 13.81 -8.87
C LYS A 431 -17.98 14.76 -7.71
N LEU A 432 -17.06 15.69 -7.42
CA LEU A 432 -17.22 16.71 -6.39
C LEU A 432 -18.40 17.63 -6.70
N LEU A 433 -18.51 18.12 -7.95
CA LEU A 433 -19.60 18.98 -8.39
C LEU A 433 -20.94 18.26 -8.40
N GLN A 434 -21.00 17.03 -8.90
CA GLN A 434 -22.23 16.23 -8.89
C GLN A 434 -22.76 16.00 -7.47
N THR A 435 -21.85 15.76 -6.51
CA THR A 435 -22.24 15.60 -5.11
C THR A 435 -22.69 16.93 -4.50
N SER A 436 -22.02 18.03 -4.83
CA SER A 436 -22.40 19.38 -4.33
C SER A 436 -23.75 19.86 -4.85
N LEU A 437 -24.13 19.45 -6.06
CA LEU A 437 -25.43 19.70 -6.68
C LEU A 437 -26.54 18.72 -6.20
N GLY A 438 -26.18 17.73 -5.38
CA GLY A 438 -27.12 16.73 -4.88
C GLY A 438 -27.45 15.61 -5.87
N TRP A 439 -26.78 15.50 -7.01
CA TRP A 439 -26.97 14.41 -7.99
C TRP A 439 -26.43 13.06 -7.48
N LEU A 440 -25.41 13.12 -6.64
CA LEU A 440 -24.84 11.95 -5.98
C LEU A 440 -24.86 12.14 -4.46
N PRO A 441 -25.09 11.09 -3.68
CA PRO A 441 -24.97 11.17 -2.23
C PRO A 441 -23.50 11.35 -1.83
N ALA A 442 -23.27 12.02 -0.69
CA ALA A 442 -21.95 12.06 -0.07
C ALA A 442 -21.45 10.64 0.21
N THR A 443 -20.14 10.45 0.11
CA THR A 443 -19.56 9.11 0.27
C THR A 443 -19.58 8.69 1.73
N ASP A 444 -20.17 7.52 2.01
CA ASP A 444 -20.12 6.91 3.33
C ASP A 444 -18.75 6.24 3.56
N ARG A 445 -18.03 6.69 4.60
CA ARG A 445 -16.73 6.11 5.00
C ARG A 445 -16.89 4.72 5.63
N ASP A 446 -18.04 4.42 6.22
CA ASP A 446 -18.26 3.20 6.99
C ASP A 446 -18.84 2.07 6.14
N SER A 447 -19.31 2.37 4.93
CA SER A 447 -19.74 1.36 3.98
C SER A 447 -18.63 0.37 3.64
N TYR A 448 -18.91 -0.92 3.72
CA TYR A 448 -17.95 -1.99 3.37
C TYR A 448 -17.55 -1.98 1.89
N LEU A 449 -18.30 -1.34 1.00
CA LEU A 449 -17.89 -1.10 -0.39
C LEU A 449 -16.64 -0.23 -0.48
N ASN A 450 -16.42 0.61 0.53
CA ASN A 450 -15.30 1.54 0.63
C ASN A 450 -14.17 1.03 1.53
N LYS A 451 -14.29 -0.20 2.02
CA LYS A 451 -13.31 -0.83 2.91
C LYS A 451 -12.52 -1.92 2.20
N ARG A 452 -11.32 -2.15 2.70
CA ARG A 452 -10.45 -3.28 2.32
C ARG A 452 -9.93 -3.92 3.58
N ILE A 453 -9.83 -5.25 3.59
CA ILE A 453 -9.24 -5.99 4.70
C ILE A 453 -7.83 -6.38 4.28
N GLU A 454 -6.84 -5.91 5.03
CA GLU A 454 -5.45 -6.31 4.87
C GLU A 454 -5.19 -7.55 5.73
N LEU A 455 -4.87 -8.64 5.05
CA LEU A 455 -4.49 -9.89 5.66
C LEU A 455 -2.96 -9.97 5.84
N THR A 456 -2.50 -11.06 6.43
CA THR A 456 -1.08 -11.29 6.75
C THR A 456 -0.14 -11.00 5.58
N GLY A 457 -0.46 -11.48 4.37
CA GLY A 457 0.40 -11.29 3.20
C GLY A 457 0.59 -9.83 2.82
N THR A 458 -0.50 -9.05 2.81
CA THR A 458 -0.44 -7.61 2.48
C THR A 458 0.33 -6.82 3.54
N LEU A 459 0.07 -7.10 4.82
CA LEU A 459 0.77 -6.44 5.93
C LEU A 459 2.28 -6.76 5.92
N LEU A 460 2.64 -8.02 5.70
CA LEU A 460 4.05 -8.42 5.58
C LEU A 460 4.71 -7.84 4.34
N ASN A 461 4.00 -7.72 3.21
CA ASN A 461 4.54 -7.11 2.00
C ASN A 461 4.86 -5.63 2.21
N ASN A 462 3.96 -4.88 2.85
CA ASN A 462 4.19 -3.48 3.19
C ASN A 462 5.41 -3.33 4.11
N LEU A 463 5.52 -4.21 5.10
CA LEU A 463 6.66 -4.24 6.03
C LEU A 463 7.96 -4.61 5.31
N PHE A 464 7.96 -5.68 4.49
CA PHE A 464 9.10 -6.11 3.70
C PHE A 464 9.59 -5.01 2.76
N ARG A 465 8.67 -4.38 2.02
CA ARG A 465 8.97 -3.26 1.12
C ARG A 465 9.73 -2.13 1.82
N ASN A 466 9.30 -1.78 3.00
CA ASN A 466 9.91 -0.70 3.76
C ASN A 466 11.29 -1.08 4.32
N TYR A 467 11.46 -2.30 4.84
CA TYR A 467 12.77 -2.77 5.31
C TYR A 467 13.73 -3.03 4.16
N PHE A 468 13.24 -3.49 3.00
CA PHE A 468 14.05 -3.62 1.81
C PHE A 468 14.52 -2.26 1.28
N ASN A 469 13.65 -1.25 1.26
CA ASN A 469 14.04 0.14 0.96
C ASN A 469 15.12 0.66 1.93
N LYS A 470 14.99 0.36 3.22
CA LYS A 470 16.01 0.70 4.20
C LYS A 470 17.33 0.00 3.91
N LEU A 471 17.30 -1.30 3.60
CA LEU A 471 18.50 -2.07 3.22
C LEU A 471 19.16 -1.48 1.98
N VAL A 472 18.39 -1.15 0.93
CA VAL A 472 18.91 -0.52 -0.29
C VAL A 472 19.57 0.83 0.00
N LYS A 473 18.94 1.68 0.82
CA LYS A 473 19.52 2.98 1.21
C LYS A 473 20.79 2.84 2.04
N GLU A 474 20.87 1.86 2.94
CA GLU A 474 22.06 1.56 3.71
C GLU A 474 23.16 1.00 2.80
N MET A 475 22.80 0.15 1.84
CA MET A 475 23.69 -0.37 0.80
C MET A 475 24.28 0.77 -0.05
N GLN A 476 23.44 1.67 -0.58
CA GLN A 476 23.91 2.83 -1.35
C GLN A 476 24.95 3.65 -0.58
N LYS A 477 24.65 3.99 0.68
CA LYS A 477 25.59 4.74 1.54
C LYS A 477 26.90 4.00 1.78
N GLN A 478 26.86 2.68 1.91
CA GLN A 478 28.07 1.89 2.12
C GLN A 478 28.88 1.76 0.83
N VAL A 479 28.22 1.59 -0.33
CA VAL A 479 28.90 1.56 -1.65
C VAL A 479 29.58 2.89 -1.93
N VAL A 480 28.95 4.04 -1.65
CA VAL A 480 29.58 5.36 -1.76
C VAL A 480 30.83 5.46 -0.89
N ARG A 481 30.80 4.90 0.33
CA ARG A 481 31.99 4.86 1.20
C ARG A 481 33.13 4.00 0.61
N GLU A 482 32.81 2.84 0.05
CA GLU A 482 33.78 1.97 -0.60
C GLU A 482 34.35 2.63 -1.88
N ILE A 483 33.53 3.38 -2.63
CA ILE A 483 33.99 4.17 -3.79
C ILE A 483 34.97 5.26 -3.33
N ASN A 484 34.66 6.00 -2.27
CA ASN A 484 35.47 7.14 -1.83
C ASN A 484 36.72 6.73 -1.07
N GLY A 485 36.69 5.63 -0.30
CA GLY A 485 37.78 5.22 0.59
C GLY A 485 38.61 4.06 0.06
N GLY A 486 38.38 3.60 -1.17
CA GLY A 486 38.83 2.30 -1.62
C GLY A 486 40.29 2.22 -2.06
N SER A 487 40.96 1.16 -1.64
CA SER A 487 42.26 0.71 -2.16
C SER A 487 42.24 0.34 -3.64
N TRP A 488 41.07 0.17 -4.24
CA TRP A 488 40.86 -0.16 -5.66
C TRP A 488 41.38 0.93 -6.61
N ARG A 489 41.42 2.18 -6.17
CA ARG A 489 41.92 3.31 -6.99
C ARG A 489 43.40 3.19 -7.35
N SER A 490 44.18 2.57 -6.48
CA SER A 490 45.63 2.39 -6.74
C SER A 490 45.91 1.23 -7.71
N SER A 491 45.00 0.28 -7.82
CA SER A 491 45.14 -0.90 -8.71
C SER A 491 44.28 -0.81 -9.97
N GLU A 492 43.41 0.22 -10.10
CA GLU A 492 42.38 0.36 -11.14
C GLU A 492 41.44 -0.86 -11.27
N ASP A 493 41.33 -1.65 -10.20
CA ASP A 493 40.54 -2.86 -10.16
C ASP A 493 39.14 -2.56 -9.59
N TYR A 494 38.25 -2.16 -10.47
CA TYR A 494 36.86 -1.81 -10.15
C TYR A 494 36.06 -2.98 -9.60
N GLU A 495 36.46 -4.23 -9.90
CA GLU A 495 35.76 -5.41 -9.38
C GLU A 495 35.93 -5.57 -7.86
N ASN A 496 36.96 -4.97 -7.28
CA ASN A 496 37.23 -5.00 -5.85
C ASN A 496 36.38 -4.01 -5.03
N ILE A 497 35.63 -3.10 -5.67
CA ILE A 497 34.69 -2.20 -4.97
C ILE A 497 33.63 -3.02 -4.26
N ILE A 498 33.01 -4.00 -4.96
CA ILE A 498 32.03 -4.91 -4.38
C ILE A 498 32.44 -6.34 -4.70
N ASN A 499 32.83 -7.12 -3.70
CA ASN A 499 33.24 -8.50 -3.81
C ASN A 499 32.55 -9.40 -2.79
N MET A 500 32.77 -10.73 -2.86
CA MET A 500 32.13 -11.71 -1.97
C MET A 500 32.51 -11.53 -0.49
N THR A 501 33.61 -10.86 -0.19
CA THR A 501 34.07 -10.63 1.19
C THR A 501 33.41 -9.42 1.82
N ASN A 502 33.20 -8.33 1.05
CA ASN A 502 32.63 -7.11 1.60
C ASN A 502 31.11 -6.97 1.40
N ILE A 503 30.50 -7.81 0.52
CA ILE A 503 29.06 -7.73 0.24
C ILE A 503 28.20 -7.86 1.50
N TYR A 504 28.59 -8.69 2.48
CA TYR A 504 27.88 -8.86 3.74
C TYR A 504 27.97 -7.65 4.68
N LYS A 505 29.02 -6.82 4.53
CA LYS A 505 29.15 -5.52 5.20
C LYS A 505 28.27 -4.47 4.51
N ILE A 506 28.16 -4.56 3.18
CA ILE A 506 27.37 -3.66 2.34
C ILE A 506 25.87 -3.97 2.49
N MET A 507 25.49 -5.24 2.40
CA MET A 507 24.11 -5.71 2.52
C MET A 507 23.88 -6.41 3.87
N LYS A 508 23.33 -5.67 4.83
CA LYS A 508 23.08 -6.18 6.18
C LYS A 508 21.79 -7.00 6.22
N SER A 509 21.88 -8.31 6.11
CA SER A 509 20.73 -9.24 6.18
C SER A 509 19.86 -9.09 7.43
N MET A 510 20.46 -8.75 8.57
CA MET A 510 19.77 -8.54 9.85
C MET A 510 18.74 -7.39 9.82
N THR A 511 18.83 -6.46 8.87
CA THR A 511 17.90 -5.32 8.77
C THR A 511 16.48 -5.80 8.51
N ILE A 512 16.29 -6.74 7.59
CA ILE A 512 14.97 -7.32 7.25
C ILE A 512 14.53 -8.29 8.34
N GLU A 513 15.42 -9.22 8.74
CA GLU A 513 15.11 -10.25 9.73
C GLU A 513 14.65 -9.68 11.07
N ASN A 514 15.40 -8.74 11.64
CA ASN A 514 15.05 -8.10 12.91
C ASN A 514 13.77 -7.28 12.80
N GLY A 515 13.55 -6.63 11.65
CA GLY A 515 12.38 -5.82 11.42
C GLY A 515 11.10 -6.64 11.42
N ILE A 516 11.07 -7.72 10.65
CA ILE A 516 9.90 -8.61 10.54
C ILE A 516 9.68 -9.38 11.84
N SER A 517 10.74 -9.94 12.44
CA SER A 517 10.64 -10.66 13.70
C SER A 517 10.12 -9.77 14.84
N ARG A 518 10.55 -8.51 14.89
CA ARG A 518 10.03 -7.53 15.85
C ARG A 518 8.54 -7.26 15.62
N ALA A 519 8.14 -6.99 14.36
CA ALA A 519 6.74 -6.69 14.04
C ALA A 519 5.81 -7.84 14.45
N LEU A 520 6.18 -9.08 14.16
CA LEU A 520 5.41 -10.27 14.56
C LEU A 520 5.42 -10.49 16.07
N SER A 521 6.52 -10.19 16.76
CA SER A 521 6.60 -10.34 18.22
C SER A 521 5.74 -9.34 18.97
N THR A 522 5.71 -8.09 18.52
CA THR A 522 5.05 -6.97 19.22
C THR A 522 3.67 -6.63 18.68
N GLY A 523 3.32 -7.10 17.49
CA GLY A 523 2.12 -6.68 16.77
C GLY A 523 2.21 -5.26 16.16
N ASP A 524 3.36 -4.60 16.27
CA ASP A 524 3.59 -3.26 15.73
C ASP A 524 4.18 -3.34 14.32
N PHE A 525 3.32 -3.18 13.31
CA PHE A 525 3.69 -3.12 11.91
C PHE A 525 4.09 -1.71 11.45
N SER A 526 4.06 -0.72 12.34
CA SER A 526 4.51 0.64 12.03
C SER A 526 6.04 0.69 11.91
N ILE A 527 6.52 1.37 10.89
CA ILE A 527 7.94 1.67 10.78
C ILE A 527 8.17 3.01 11.46
N LYS A 528 8.84 2.97 12.59
CA LYS A 528 9.41 4.19 13.15
C LYS A 528 10.44 4.69 12.14
N GLN A 529 10.05 5.63 11.29
CA GLN A 529 11.03 6.43 10.55
C GLN A 529 11.90 7.08 11.62
N ALA A 530 13.17 6.70 11.67
CA ALA A 530 14.16 7.45 12.42
C ALA A 530 14.00 8.89 11.95
N ASN A 531 13.62 9.76 12.87
CA ASN A 531 13.33 11.16 12.71
C ASN A 531 13.74 11.68 11.33
N SER A 532 12.77 11.90 10.43
CA SER A 532 12.98 12.88 9.40
C SER A 532 13.24 14.15 10.21
N SER A 533 14.50 14.54 10.28
CA SER A 533 14.87 15.84 10.79
C SER A 533 13.86 16.81 10.20
N LYS A 534 13.17 17.53 11.07
CA LYS A 534 12.33 18.66 10.71
C LYS A 534 13.19 19.53 9.80
N VAL A 535 12.93 19.46 8.50
CA VAL A 535 13.38 20.46 7.55
C VAL A 535 12.17 21.31 7.22
#